data_8583df0048d21334b0726f8ade97850c
#
_entry.id   8583df0048d21334b0726f8ade97850c
#
_cell.length_a   1.000
_cell.length_b   1.000
_cell.length_c   1.000
_cell.angle_alpha   90.00
_cell.angle_beta   90.00
_cell.angle_gamma   90.00
#
_symmetry.space_group_name_H-M   'P 1'
#
loop_
_entity.id
_entity.type
_entity.pdbx_description
1 polymer ?
#
loop_
_entity_poly.entity_id
_entity_poly.type
_entity_poly.pdbx_seq_one_letter_code
_entity_poly.pdbx_strand_id
1 'polypeptide(L)'
;MKKLSVLAWVGAALLSGGMLRAENILLSTRNSSLLLTAEKGKAPLFQYFGARVTSPGDILASGAAFGDAAYPQFGAQCHREVAIQATHADGSMSLELVVESVSRDRGNGSETTAIAMKDKHYPFFVTLFYKTYDDCEVIETWTEISHTEKKPVTLYRFASAYMPVRRGDTWLTHFHGTWGAECYLHEEPLTDGMKVLKNKNGVRNTQTDNPSLMISLDGRPRELTGRVIGGTLAWAGNYRIALDNDNTHTTHLFAGINEEQSQYTLQPREVFTTPVFAFTFSDEGKSGVSRNIHSWARLHRLNH
;
A
#
# COMPACT_ATOMS: atom_id res chain seq x y z
N MET A 1 -12.80 -27.98 11.83
CA MET A 1 -11.51 -27.54 11.35
C MET A 1 -11.35 -27.97 9.87
N LYS A 2 -11.75 -27.14 8.91
CA LYS A 2 -11.58 -27.40 7.48
C LYS A 2 -10.28 -26.71 7.05
N LYS A 3 -9.31 -27.51 6.59
CA LYS A 3 -8.06 -27.02 5.98
C LYS A 3 -8.42 -26.33 4.68
N LEU A 4 -8.27 -25.01 4.61
CA LEU A 4 -8.22 -24.30 3.33
C LEU A 4 -6.89 -24.67 2.67
N SER A 5 -6.99 -25.36 1.55
CA SER A 5 -5.86 -25.61 0.65
C SER A 5 -5.55 -24.29 -0.08
N VAL A 6 -4.43 -23.68 0.27
CA VAL A 6 -3.84 -22.60 -0.52
C VAL A 6 -3.34 -23.23 -1.81
N LEU A 7 -4.05 -23.01 -2.92
CA LEU A 7 -3.54 -23.34 -4.24
C LEU A 7 -2.36 -22.39 -4.54
N ALA A 8 -1.18 -22.99 -4.65
CA ALA A 8 0.00 -22.29 -5.13
C ALA A 8 -0.25 -21.85 -6.59
N TRP A 9 -0.28 -20.56 -6.83
CA TRP A 9 -0.32 -19.97 -8.16
C TRP A 9 1.05 -20.13 -8.84
N VAL A 10 1.26 -21.30 -9.47
CA VAL A 10 2.27 -21.44 -10.52
C VAL A 10 1.53 -21.30 -11.84
N GLY A 11 1.21 -20.08 -12.22
CA GLY A 11 0.67 -19.75 -13.52
C GLY A 11 1.74 -19.90 -14.58
N ALA A 12 1.52 -20.77 -15.57
CA ALA A 12 2.34 -20.89 -16.76
C ALA A 12 2.29 -19.56 -17.53
N ALA A 13 3.33 -18.72 -17.39
CA ALA A 13 3.52 -17.56 -18.21
C ALA A 13 3.92 -18.03 -19.61
N LEU A 14 3.03 -17.83 -20.59
CA LEU A 14 3.38 -17.90 -22.00
C LEU A 14 4.44 -16.84 -22.32
N LEU A 15 5.66 -17.29 -22.54
CA LEU A 15 6.80 -16.50 -22.96
C LEU A 15 6.56 -15.93 -24.37
N SER A 16 5.99 -14.73 -24.46
CA SER A 16 6.17 -13.88 -25.63
C SER A 16 7.39 -12.98 -25.34
N GLY A 17 8.53 -13.35 -25.91
CA GLY A 17 9.77 -12.61 -25.81
C GLY A 17 9.73 -11.30 -26.61
N GLY A 18 9.03 -10.28 -26.10
CA GLY A 18 9.12 -8.90 -26.55
C GLY A 18 9.86 -8.09 -25.47
N MET A 19 10.79 -7.23 -25.85
CA MET A 19 11.30 -6.18 -24.96
C MET A 19 10.09 -5.42 -24.41
N LEU A 20 9.75 -5.61 -23.13
CA LEU A 20 8.64 -4.90 -22.50
C LEU A 20 9.00 -3.43 -22.44
N ARG A 21 8.37 -2.64 -23.32
CA ARG A 21 8.28 -1.19 -23.22
C ARG A 21 7.63 -0.87 -21.87
N ALA A 22 7.96 0.27 -21.27
CA ALA A 22 7.32 0.74 -20.05
C ALA A 22 5.79 0.64 -20.18
N GLU A 23 5.15 -0.09 -19.28
CA GLU A 23 3.70 -0.25 -19.22
C GLU A 23 3.11 0.70 -18.18
N ASN A 24 2.16 1.52 -18.62
CA ASN A 24 1.36 2.35 -17.72
C ASN A 24 0.12 1.58 -17.28
N ILE A 25 0.04 1.31 -15.99
CA ILE A 25 -1.02 0.53 -15.34
C ILE A 25 -1.99 1.52 -14.71
N LEU A 26 -3.14 1.71 -15.37
CA LEU A 26 -4.22 2.57 -14.87
C LEU A 26 -5.31 1.68 -14.24
N LEU A 27 -5.46 1.78 -12.93
CA LEU A 27 -6.51 1.14 -12.16
C LEU A 27 -7.53 2.20 -11.77
N SER A 28 -8.82 1.96 -12.00
CA SER A 28 -9.85 2.97 -11.74
C SER A 28 -11.05 2.38 -11.02
N THR A 29 -11.60 3.16 -10.10
CA THR A 29 -12.97 3.02 -9.60
C THR A 29 -13.86 4.00 -10.36
N ARG A 30 -15.12 4.21 -9.94
CA ARG A 30 -15.97 5.25 -10.56
C ARG A 30 -15.43 6.66 -10.35
N ASN A 31 -14.81 6.93 -9.18
CA ASN A 31 -14.45 8.29 -8.73
C ASN A 31 -12.94 8.51 -8.61
N SER A 32 -12.14 7.46 -8.64
CA SER A 32 -10.68 7.56 -8.45
C SER A 32 -9.88 6.76 -9.46
N SER A 33 -8.60 7.13 -9.61
CA SER A 33 -7.63 6.38 -10.40
C SER A 33 -6.29 6.29 -9.67
N LEU A 34 -5.67 5.11 -9.79
CA LEU A 34 -4.29 4.84 -9.43
C LEU A 34 -3.49 4.60 -10.71
N LEU A 35 -2.41 5.33 -10.92
CA LEU A 35 -1.49 5.14 -12.03
C LEU A 35 -0.14 4.67 -11.53
N LEU A 36 0.31 3.53 -12.05
CA LEU A 36 1.64 2.98 -11.86
C LEU A 36 2.35 2.86 -13.22
N THR A 37 3.67 2.85 -13.21
CA THR A 37 4.46 2.50 -14.39
C THR A 37 5.37 1.32 -14.05
N ALA A 38 5.33 0.27 -14.86
CA ALA A 38 6.19 -0.91 -14.75
C ALA A 38 7.02 -1.08 -16.02
N GLU A 39 8.33 -1.18 -15.84
CA GLU A 39 9.27 -1.47 -16.92
C GLU A 39 10.20 -2.59 -16.46
N LYS A 40 10.31 -3.64 -17.28
CA LYS A 40 11.14 -4.80 -16.95
C LYS A 40 12.60 -4.38 -16.66
N GLY A 41 13.15 -4.87 -15.56
CA GLY A 41 14.51 -4.57 -15.12
C GLY A 41 14.68 -3.23 -14.40
N LYS A 42 13.59 -2.48 -14.18
CA LYS A 42 13.56 -1.24 -13.38
C LYS A 42 12.62 -1.37 -12.20
N ALA A 43 12.79 -0.52 -11.18
CA ALA A 43 11.81 -0.41 -10.10
C ALA A 43 10.46 0.08 -10.65
N PRO A 44 9.32 -0.46 -10.19
CA PRO A 44 8.02 0.08 -10.57
C PRO A 44 7.85 1.48 -9.97
N LEU A 45 7.16 2.37 -10.67
CA LEU A 45 6.95 3.75 -10.24
C LEU A 45 5.48 3.98 -9.85
N PHE A 46 5.28 4.72 -8.75
CA PHE A 46 4.01 5.29 -8.37
C PHE A 46 3.87 6.65 -9.05
N GLN A 47 2.86 6.83 -9.90
CA GLN A 47 2.69 8.05 -10.67
C GLN A 47 1.58 8.95 -10.11
N TYR A 48 0.45 8.36 -9.69
CA TYR A 48 -0.71 9.14 -9.28
C TYR A 48 -1.69 8.32 -8.46
N PHE A 49 -2.33 8.95 -7.49
CA PHE A 49 -3.60 8.52 -6.90
C PHE A 49 -4.46 9.75 -6.57
N GLY A 50 -5.72 9.71 -6.96
CA GLY A 50 -6.66 10.82 -6.73
C GLY A 50 -7.92 10.71 -7.57
N ALA A 51 -8.50 11.84 -7.94
CA ALA A 51 -9.68 11.92 -8.80
C ALA A 51 -9.51 11.10 -10.09
N ARG A 52 -10.61 10.56 -10.59
CA ARG A 52 -10.58 9.70 -11.79
C ARG A 52 -10.01 10.46 -13.00
N VAL A 53 -9.10 9.80 -13.71
CA VAL A 53 -8.56 10.20 -15.00
C VAL A 53 -8.92 9.18 -16.07
N THR A 54 -9.01 9.59 -17.32
CA THR A 54 -9.39 8.74 -18.43
C THR A 54 -8.20 8.11 -19.15
N SER A 55 -7.04 8.77 -19.06
CA SER A 55 -5.82 8.34 -19.75
C SER A 55 -4.59 8.54 -18.85
N PRO A 56 -3.61 7.62 -18.88
CA PRO A 56 -2.30 7.86 -18.28
C PRO A 56 -1.63 9.16 -18.74
N GLY A 57 -1.84 9.55 -20.02
CA GLY A 57 -1.32 10.76 -20.61
C GLY A 57 -1.74 12.03 -19.89
N ASP A 58 -2.95 12.06 -19.33
CA ASP A 58 -3.47 13.22 -18.59
C ASP A 58 -2.60 13.55 -17.38
N ILE A 59 -2.04 12.55 -16.73
CA ILE A 59 -1.15 12.72 -15.58
C ILE A 59 0.30 12.91 -16.00
N LEU A 60 0.81 12.09 -16.92
CA LEU A 60 2.22 12.12 -17.31
C LEU A 60 2.61 13.41 -18.03
N ALA A 61 1.69 13.99 -18.82
CA ALA A 61 1.91 15.25 -19.52
C ALA A 61 1.71 16.49 -18.65
N SER A 62 0.92 16.40 -17.58
CA SER A 62 0.58 17.56 -16.73
C SER A 62 1.66 17.91 -15.71
N GLY A 63 2.68 17.08 -15.53
CA GLY A 63 3.65 17.20 -14.45
C GLY A 63 3.10 16.84 -13.05
N ALA A 64 1.90 16.24 -12.99
CA ALA A 64 1.29 15.80 -11.74
C ALA A 64 1.83 14.45 -11.25
N ALA A 65 2.57 13.72 -12.10
CA ALA A 65 3.18 12.44 -11.76
C ALA A 65 4.20 12.58 -10.63
N PHE A 66 4.22 11.60 -9.71
CA PHE A 66 5.22 11.55 -8.63
C PHE A 66 6.56 11.01 -9.14
N GLY A 67 6.56 9.86 -9.82
CA GLY A 67 7.78 9.18 -10.26
C GLY A 67 8.57 8.50 -9.15
N ASP A 68 8.00 8.40 -7.93
CA ASP A 68 8.62 7.68 -6.82
C ASP A 68 8.55 6.15 -7.05
N ALA A 69 9.51 5.40 -6.49
CA ALA A 69 9.41 3.94 -6.48
C ALA A 69 8.11 3.50 -5.80
N ALA A 70 7.33 2.62 -6.45
CA ALA A 70 6.05 2.14 -5.91
C ALA A 70 6.21 1.26 -4.65
N TYR A 71 7.41 0.80 -4.36
CA TYR A 71 7.76 0.07 -3.15
C TYR A 71 9.20 0.39 -2.74
N PRO A 72 9.43 1.51 -2.02
CA PRO A 72 10.75 1.93 -1.59
C PRO A 72 11.44 0.86 -0.76
N GLN A 73 12.71 0.59 -1.07
CA GLN A 73 13.48 -0.51 -0.50
C GLN A 73 14.78 -0.02 0.17
N PHE A 74 15.20 -0.69 1.22
CA PHE A 74 16.48 -0.42 1.85
C PHE A 74 17.64 -0.86 0.94
N GLY A 75 18.64 0.01 0.78
CA GLY A 75 19.82 -0.25 -0.06
C GLY A 75 19.80 0.41 -1.44
N ALA A 76 18.66 0.85 -1.95
CA ALA A 76 18.49 1.48 -3.26
C ALA A 76 18.42 3.00 -3.20
N GLN A 77 19.41 3.67 -2.63
CA GLN A 77 19.50 5.15 -2.54
C GLN A 77 18.26 5.83 -1.96
N CYS A 78 17.52 5.14 -1.10
CA CYS A 78 16.38 5.70 -0.39
C CYS A 78 16.86 6.38 0.90
N HIS A 79 16.69 7.69 1.01
CA HIS A 79 17.04 8.48 2.20
C HIS A 79 15.86 8.65 3.17
N ARG A 80 14.73 8.06 2.84
CA ARG A 80 13.45 8.17 3.57
C ARG A 80 13.12 6.84 4.24
N GLU A 81 11.95 6.81 4.87
CA GLU A 81 11.32 5.57 5.30
C GLU A 81 11.21 4.58 4.13
N VAL A 82 11.30 3.30 4.39
CA VAL A 82 11.26 2.25 3.37
C VAL A 82 10.06 1.31 3.59
N ALA A 83 9.55 0.76 2.50
CA ALA A 83 8.47 -0.23 2.52
C ALA A 83 8.98 -1.63 2.86
N ILE A 84 10.22 -1.95 2.47
CA ILE A 84 10.83 -3.25 2.72
C ILE A 84 12.28 -3.12 3.19
N GLN A 85 12.62 -3.91 4.21
CA GLN A 85 13.97 -4.11 4.71
C GLN A 85 14.13 -5.58 5.11
N ALA A 86 15.15 -6.22 4.56
CA ALA A 86 15.46 -7.62 4.84
C ALA A 86 16.96 -7.81 5.06
N THR A 87 17.33 -8.87 5.79
CA THR A 87 18.71 -9.36 5.86
C THR A 87 18.76 -10.71 5.17
N HIS A 88 19.54 -10.79 4.10
CA HIS A 88 19.78 -12.02 3.34
C HIS A 88 20.55 -13.07 4.12
N ALA A 89 20.56 -14.28 3.61
CA ALA A 89 21.19 -15.45 4.25
C ALA A 89 22.70 -15.30 4.50
N ASP A 90 23.38 -14.40 3.80
CA ASP A 90 24.79 -14.07 3.95
C ASP A 90 25.06 -12.82 4.84
N GLY A 91 23.99 -12.20 5.35
CA GLY A 91 24.06 -11.01 6.21
C GLY A 91 23.95 -9.68 5.44
N SER A 92 23.88 -9.69 4.11
CA SER A 92 23.62 -8.46 3.32
C SER A 92 22.23 -7.92 3.61
N MET A 93 22.10 -6.59 3.67
CA MET A 93 20.82 -5.90 3.85
C MET A 93 20.37 -5.13 2.61
N SER A 94 21.17 -5.11 1.55
CA SER A 94 20.86 -4.37 0.33
C SER A 94 19.85 -5.12 -0.53
N LEU A 95 18.82 -4.41 -0.96
CA LEU A 95 17.80 -4.88 -1.91
C LEU A 95 17.84 -4.01 -3.17
N GLU A 96 17.72 -4.65 -4.33
CA GLU A 96 17.54 -3.98 -5.62
C GLU A 96 16.44 -4.70 -6.43
N LEU A 97 15.18 -4.47 -6.02
CA LEU A 97 14.01 -5.08 -6.64
C LEU A 97 13.68 -4.41 -7.97
N VAL A 98 13.52 -5.23 -9.00
CA VAL A 98 13.14 -4.78 -10.35
C VAL A 98 11.99 -5.61 -10.88
N VAL A 99 11.16 -5.02 -11.72
CA VAL A 99 10.01 -5.68 -12.35
C VAL A 99 10.48 -6.84 -13.22
N GLU A 100 9.88 -8.01 -13.01
CA GLU A 100 9.96 -9.17 -13.90
C GLU A 100 8.77 -9.25 -14.84
N SER A 101 7.55 -9.09 -14.29
CA SER A 101 6.30 -9.21 -15.04
C SER A 101 5.16 -8.45 -14.39
N VAL A 102 4.14 -8.18 -15.20
CA VAL A 102 2.84 -7.68 -14.77
C VAL A 102 1.79 -8.68 -15.22
N SER A 103 0.84 -9.00 -14.36
CA SER A 103 -0.30 -9.83 -14.70
C SER A 103 -1.60 -9.23 -14.18
N ARG A 104 -2.70 -9.54 -14.85
CA ARG A 104 -4.04 -9.13 -14.45
C ARG A 104 -4.95 -10.33 -14.43
N ASP A 105 -5.76 -10.40 -13.40
CA ASP A 105 -6.82 -11.39 -13.27
C ASP A 105 -8.15 -10.68 -13.02
N ARG A 106 -9.09 -10.90 -13.94
CA ARG A 106 -10.43 -10.31 -13.85
C ARG A 106 -11.47 -11.41 -13.72
N GLY A 107 -12.24 -11.34 -12.65
CA GLY A 107 -13.32 -12.28 -12.39
C GLY A 107 -14.18 -11.86 -11.19
N ASN A 108 -15.43 -12.33 -11.17
CA ASN A 108 -16.36 -12.13 -10.04
C ASN A 108 -16.52 -10.65 -9.62
N GLY A 109 -16.62 -9.72 -10.58
CA GLY A 109 -16.85 -8.30 -10.29
C GLY A 109 -15.63 -7.58 -9.72
N SER A 110 -14.43 -8.10 -9.90
CA SER A 110 -13.18 -7.48 -9.47
C SER A 110 -12.04 -7.72 -10.45
N GLU A 111 -11.02 -6.86 -10.40
CA GLU A 111 -9.77 -7.04 -11.13
C GLU A 111 -8.59 -6.94 -10.17
N THR A 112 -7.69 -7.92 -10.23
CA THR A 112 -6.45 -7.93 -9.46
C THR A 112 -5.28 -7.77 -10.42
N THR A 113 -4.48 -6.74 -10.21
CA THR A 113 -3.21 -6.53 -10.91
C THR A 113 -2.06 -6.92 -9.98
N ALA A 114 -1.15 -7.74 -10.48
CA ALA A 114 0.07 -8.14 -9.78
C ALA A 114 1.31 -7.66 -10.53
N ILE A 115 2.20 -6.96 -9.81
CA ILE A 115 3.52 -6.53 -10.31
C ILE A 115 4.56 -7.39 -9.60
N ALA A 116 5.08 -8.40 -10.30
CA ALA A 116 6.10 -9.29 -9.78
C ALA A 116 7.48 -8.65 -9.95
N MET A 117 8.23 -8.60 -8.86
CA MET A 117 9.59 -8.08 -8.79
C MET A 117 10.54 -9.15 -8.29
N LYS A 118 11.79 -9.03 -8.68
CA LYS A 118 12.89 -9.85 -8.20
C LYS A 118 14.08 -8.97 -7.85
N ASP A 119 14.82 -9.36 -6.82
CA ASP A 119 16.11 -8.74 -6.52
C ASP A 119 17.13 -9.10 -7.59
N LYS A 120 17.97 -8.14 -8.00
CA LYS A 120 18.99 -8.35 -9.04
C LYS A 120 20.11 -9.31 -8.63
N HIS A 121 20.39 -9.41 -7.34
CA HIS A 121 21.56 -10.11 -6.81
C HIS A 121 21.18 -11.40 -6.06
N TYR A 122 19.97 -11.42 -5.47
CA TYR A 122 19.50 -12.53 -4.66
C TYR A 122 18.23 -13.18 -5.26
N PRO A 123 18.00 -14.47 -5.03
CA PRO A 123 16.74 -15.11 -5.37
C PRO A 123 15.65 -14.73 -4.37
N PHE A 124 15.37 -13.43 -4.26
CA PHE A 124 14.39 -12.80 -3.39
C PHE A 124 13.32 -12.12 -4.24
N PHE A 125 12.05 -12.34 -3.94
CA PHE A 125 10.91 -11.98 -4.77
C PHE A 125 9.89 -11.21 -3.95
N VAL A 126 9.33 -10.17 -4.56
CA VAL A 126 8.24 -9.38 -3.98
C VAL A 126 7.19 -9.15 -5.06
N THR A 127 5.93 -9.42 -4.75
CA THR A 127 4.82 -9.13 -5.64
C THR A 127 3.90 -8.12 -5.00
N LEU A 128 3.66 -7.00 -5.68
CA LEU A 128 2.68 -5.99 -5.28
C LEU A 128 1.35 -6.33 -5.92
N PHE A 129 0.30 -6.42 -5.12
CA PHE A 129 -1.05 -6.64 -5.58
C PHE A 129 -1.90 -5.39 -5.39
N TYR A 130 -2.72 -5.10 -6.41
CA TYR A 130 -3.73 -4.06 -6.37
C TYR A 130 -5.04 -4.64 -6.88
N LYS A 131 -6.11 -4.50 -6.10
CA LYS A 131 -7.43 -5.03 -6.45
C LYS A 131 -8.46 -3.93 -6.47
N THR A 132 -9.22 -3.86 -7.57
CA THR A 132 -10.39 -2.99 -7.74
C THR A 132 -11.65 -3.81 -7.82
N TYR A 133 -12.79 -3.21 -7.53
CA TYR A 133 -14.11 -3.80 -7.58
C TYR A 133 -15.02 -2.99 -8.50
N ASP A 134 -15.96 -3.67 -9.16
CA ASP A 134 -16.92 -3.01 -10.05
C ASP A 134 -18.02 -2.26 -9.27
N ASP A 135 -18.23 -2.60 -7.99
CA ASP A 135 -19.33 -2.17 -7.14
C ASP A 135 -18.94 -1.28 -5.95
N CYS A 136 -17.67 -1.00 -5.74
CA CYS A 136 -17.23 -0.10 -4.67
C CYS A 136 -16.08 0.83 -5.08
N GLU A 137 -15.88 1.89 -4.28
CA GLU A 137 -14.89 2.97 -4.52
C GLU A 137 -13.58 2.75 -3.75
N VAL A 138 -13.20 1.51 -3.49
CA VAL A 138 -12.01 1.16 -2.73
C VAL A 138 -11.04 0.37 -3.60
N ILE A 139 -9.77 0.66 -3.46
CA ILE A 139 -8.66 -0.14 -4.00
C ILE A 139 -8.00 -0.85 -2.81
N GLU A 140 -7.82 -2.15 -2.91
CA GLU A 140 -7.04 -2.95 -1.98
C GLU A 140 -5.61 -3.10 -2.48
N THR A 141 -4.65 -3.09 -1.56
CA THR A 141 -3.26 -3.46 -1.85
C THR A 141 -2.67 -4.33 -0.75
N TRP A 142 -1.83 -5.27 -1.14
CA TRP A 142 -1.02 -6.11 -0.26
C TRP A 142 0.24 -6.56 -0.99
N THR A 143 1.13 -7.18 -0.27
CA THR A 143 2.42 -7.61 -0.79
C THR A 143 2.66 -9.07 -0.42
N GLU A 144 3.19 -9.85 -1.35
CA GLU A 144 3.73 -11.19 -1.09
C GLU A 144 5.25 -11.16 -1.22
N ILE A 145 5.94 -11.76 -0.24
CA ILE A 145 7.40 -11.80 -0.15
C ILE A 145 7.83 -13.26 -0.04
N SER A 146 8.78 -13.67 -0.86
CA SER A 146 9.35 -15.02 -0.84
C SER A 146 10.81 -15.02 -1.26
N HIS A 147 11.52 -16.12 -0.99
CA HIS A 147 12.88 -16.31 -1.47
C HIS A 147 13.21 -17.79 -1.67
N THR A 148 14.28 -18.06 -2.43
CA THR A 148 14.82 -19.41 -2.59
C THR A 148 16.30 -19.50 -2.19
N GLU A 149 16.77 -18.61 -1.33
CA GLU A 149 18.09 -18.68 -0.72
C GLU A 149 18.22 -19.96 0.11
N LYS A 150 19.47 -20.40 0.35
CA LYS A 150 19.75 -21.68 1.05
C LYS A 150 19.43 -21.68 2.54
N LYS A 151 19.39 -20.50 3.17
CA LYS A 151 19.10 -20.28 4.59
C LYS A 151 17.99 -19.26 4.75
N PRO A 152 17.35 -19.18 5.94
CA PRO A 152 16.32 -18.17 6.18
C PRO A 152 16.80 -16.73 5.97
N VAL A 153 15.86 -15.87 5.56
CA VAL A 153 16.00 -14.43 5.45
C VAL A 153 15.21 -13.79 6.59
N THR A 154 15.72 -12.70 7.17
CA THR A 154 14.98 -11.96 8.20
C THR A 154 14.34 -10.72 7.59
N LEU A 155 13.03 -10.59 7.74
CA LEU A 155 12.28 -9.39 7.37
C LEU A 155 12.16 -8.47 8.58
N TYR A 156 12.55 -7.20 8.42
CA TYR A 156 12.40 -6.16 9.45
C TYR A 156 11.26 -5.20 9.10
N ARG A 157 11.13 -4.83 7.82
CA ARG A 157 10.03 -4.04 7.29
C ARG A 157 9.39 -4.75 6.12
N PHE A 158 8.09 -4.70 6.06
CA PHE A 158 7.27 -5.37 5.06
C PHE A 158 5.90 -4.69 4.99
N ALA A 159 5.90 -3.45 4.47
CA ALA A 159 4.68 -2.67 4.36
C ALA A 159 3.67 -3.34 3.42
N SER A 160 2.39 -3.27 3.77
CA SER A 160 1.27 -3.65 2.91
C SER A 160 1.08 -2.64 1.78
N ALA A 161 1.37 -1.37 2.06
CA ALA A 161 1.16 -0.26 1.14
C ALA A 161 2.24 0.81 1.28
N TYR A 162 2.56 1.42 0.15
CA TYR A 162 3.22 2.71 0.04
C TYR A 162 2.39 3.63 -0.86
N MET A 163 2.26 4.90 -0.48
CA MET A 163 1.56 5.91 -1.27
C MET A 163 2.16 7.29 -1.03
N PRO A 164 2.69 7.97 -2.06
CA PRO A 164 3.03 9.38 -1.99
C PRO A 164 1.78 10.24 -2.13
N VAL A 165 1.70 11.31 -1.35
CA VAL A 165 0.61 12.30 -1.39
C VAL A 165 1.24 13.68 -1.45
N ARG A 166 0.83 14.51 -2.43
CA ARG A 166 1.31 15.89 -2.49
C ARG A 166 0.80 16.67 -1.30
N ARG A 167 1.72 17.29 -0.59
CA ARG A 167 1.45 18.08 0.60
C ARG A 167 1.36 19.57 0.24
N GLY A 168 0.18 20.11 0.45
CA GLY A 168 -0.09 21.55 0.46
C GLY A 168 -0.60 21.94 1.86
N ASP A 169 -1.78 22.52 1.95
CA ASP A 169 -2.50 22.67 3.22
C ASP A 169 -3.23 21.36 3.55
N THR A 170 -2.44 20.33 3.91
CA THR A 170 -2.92 18.98 4.18
C THR A 170 -3.11 18.74 5.67
N TRP A 171 -4.19 18.03 5.99
CA TRP A 171 -4.57 17.70 7.36
C TRP A 171 -4.78 16.20 7.52
N LEU A 172 -4.35 15.69 8.66
CA LEU A 172 -4.58 14.32 9.07
C LEU A 172 -5.79 14.23 9.98
N THR A 173 -6.72 13.33 9.67
CA THR A 173 -7.77 12.88 10.56
C THR A 173 -7.47 11.46 10.98
N HIS A 174 -7.40 11.17 12.27
CA HIS A 174 -7.18 9.85 12.82
C HIS A 174 -7.99 9.66 14.11
N PHE A 175 -8.00 8.44 14.65
CA PHE A 175 -8.73 8.12 15.86
C PHE A 175 -7.77 7.78 16.98
N HIS A 176 -8.06 8.29 18.16
CA HIS A 176 -7.31 8.00 19.38
C HIS A 176 -8.28 7.94 20.56
N GLY A 177 -7.92 7.23 21.62
CA GLY A 177 -8.79 7.11 22.78
C GLY A 177 -8.17 6.34 23.92
N THR A 178 -9.04 5.96 24.84
CA THR A 178 -8.72 5.13 25.99
C THR A 178 -9.93 4.29 26.36
N TRP A 179 -9.79 3.37 27.29
CA TRP A 179 -10.90 2.56 27.77
C TRP A 179 -12.06 3.42 28.27
N GLY A 180 -13.28 3.13 27.79
CA GLY A 180 -14.50 3.91 28.07
C GLY A 180 -14.58 5.25 27.31
N ALA A 181 -13.62 5.54 26.42
CA ALA A 181 -13.52 6.76 25.63
C ALA A 181 -12.79 6.46 24.30
N GLU A 182 -13.20 5.40 23.62
CA GLU A 182 -12.56 4.91 22.41
C GLU A 182 -12.93 5.75 21.18
N CYS A 183 -12.06 5.74 20.18
CA CYS A 183 -12.29 6.28 18.83
C CYS A 183 -12.65 7.78 18.80
N TYR A 184 -12.06 8.60 19.66
CA TYR A 184 -12.14 10.06 19.50
C TYR A 184 -11.44 10.48 18.23
N LEU A 185 -12.11 11.31 17.46
CA LEU A 185 -11.59 11.89 16.22
C LEU A 185 -10.61 13.02 16.53
N HIS A 186 -9.42 12.93 15.99
CA HIS A 186 -8.37 13.95 16.05
C HIS A 186 -8.09 14.50 14.65
N GLU A 187 -7.90 15.80 14.54
CA GLU A 187 -7.56 16.50 13.32
C GLU A 187 -6.37 17.42 13.56
N GLU A 188 -5.33 17.26 12.77
CA GLU A 188 -4.10 18.05 12.87
C GLU A 188 -3.49 18.35 11.50
N PRO A 189 -2.82 19.50 11.31
CA PRO A 189 -2.09 19.76 10.08
C PRO A 189 -0.89 18.82 9.94
N LEU A 190 -0.61 18.37 8.72
CA LEU A 190 0.61 17.64 8.43
C LEU A 190 1.76 18.62 8.20
N THR A 191 2.73 18.59 9.11
CA THR A 191 3.96 19.40 9.06
C THR A 191 5.16 18.53 8.69
N ASP A 192 6.31 19.16 8.44
CA ASP A 192 7.57 18.45 8.15
C ASP A 192 7.94 17.50 9.27
N GLY A 193 8.56 16.38 8.90
CA GLY A 193 8.95 15.32 9.81
C GLY A 193 7.97 14.15 9.80
N MET A 194 8.15 13.21 10.69
CA MET A 194 7.42 11.95 10.70
C MET A 194 6.28 11.95 11.71
N LYS A 195 5.06 11.65 11.25
CA LYS A 195 3.92 11.27 12.09
C LYS A 195 3.70 9.78 12.01
N VAL A 196 3.57 9.11 13.15
CA VAL A 196 3.36 7.66 13.21
C VAL A 196 2.13 7.35 14.05
N LEU A 197 1.19 6.64 13.44
CA LEU A 197 0.06 5.98 14.10
C LEU A 197 0.43 4.52 14.30
N LYS A 198 0.51 4.04 15.53
CA LYS A 198 0.96 2.67 15.81
C LYS A 198 0.30 2.08 17.04
N ASN A 199 0.12 0.79 17.01
CA ASN A 199 -0.35 0.01 18.16
C ASN A 199 0.59 -1.16 18.45
N LYS A 200 0.75 -1.48 19.75
CA LYS A 200 1.55 -2.59 20.28
C LYS A 200 0.76 -3.48 21.24
N ASN A 201 -0.57 -3.30 21.31
CA ASN A 201 -1.45 -3.99 22.26
C ASN A 201 -2.07 -5.28 21.67
N GLY A 202 -1.47 -5.82 20.61
CA GLY A 202 -1.97 -7.00 19.93
C GLY A 202 -3.36 -6.78 19.35
N VAL A 203 -4.28 -7.69 19.65
CA VAL A 203 -5.66 -7.66 19.13
C VAL A 203 -6.53 -6.52 19.72
N ARG A 204 -6.05 -5.81 20.73
CA ARG A 204 -6.74 -4.63 21.32
C ARG A 204 -6.31 -3.33 20.63
N ASN A 205 -6.27 -3.33 19.32
CA ASN A 205 -5.75 -2.23 18.53
C ASN A 205 -6.75 -1.08 18.28
N THR A 206 -8.01 -1.22 18.69
CA THR A 206 -9.03 -0.19 18.52
C THR A 206 -9.36 0.58 19.80
N GLN A 207 -8.81 0.19 20.94
CA GLN A 207 -9.09 0.81 22.23
C GLN A 207 -8.37 2.15 22.40
N THR A 208 -7.09 2.22 22.01
CA THR A 208 -6.27 3.42 22.09
C THR A 208 -6.11 4.10 20.75
N ASP A 209 -5.97 3.32 19.69
CA ASP A 209 -5.72 3.77 18.32
C ASP A 209 -6.55 2.94 17.35
N ASN A 210 -6.69 3.42 16.12
CA ASN A 210 -7.42 2.72 15.06
C ASN A 210 -6.55 2.70 13.78
N PRO A 211 -6.46 1.56 13.06
CA PRO A 211 -5.65 1.44 11.85
C PRO A 211 -6.27 2.15 10.62
N SER A 212 -6.98 3.25 10.85
CA SER A 212 -7.64 4.04 9.82
C SER A 212 -7.22 5.50 9.91
N LEU A 213 -7.13 6.14 8.74
CA LEU A 213 -6.82 7.56 8.64
C LEU A 213 -7.52 8.20 7.44
N MET A 214 -7.59 9.54 7.47
CA MET A 214 -7.94 10.35 6.31
C MET A 214 -6.93 11.49 6.17
N ILE A 215 -6.58 11.83 4.92
CA ILE A 215 -5.72 12.97 4.58
C ILE A 215 -6.56 13.93 3.74
N SER A 216 -6.91 15.07 4.31
CA SER A 216 -7.59 16.16 3.61
C SER A 216 -6.55 16.98 2.84
N LEU A 217 -6.80 17.23 1.54
CA LEU A 217 -5.86 17.84 0.62
C LEU A 217 -6.08 19.35 0.46
N ASP A 218 -7.21 19.88 0.90
CA ASP A 218 -7.70 21.23 0.66
C ASP A 218 -7.91 22.03 1.96
N GLY A 219 -7.02 21.86 2.92
CA GLY A 219 -7.08 22.51 4.23
C GLY A 219 -7.79 21.67 5.29
N ARG A 220 -8.26 22.34 6.33
CA ARG A 220 -8.91 21.69 7.47
C ARG A 220 -10.05 20.79 7.02
N PRO A 221 -10.14 19.56 7.56
CA PRO A 221 -11.15 18.58 7.17
C PRO A 221 -12.58 19.10 7.27
N ARG A 222 -13.35 18.88 6.21
CA ARG A 222 -14.77 19.21 6.15
C ARG A 222 -15.58 17.94 5.99
N GLU A 223 -16.83 17.98 6.46
CA GLU A 223 -17.69 16.79 6.47
C GLU A 223 -18.15 16.41 5.07
N LEU A 224 -18.62 17.35 4.27
CA LEU A 224 -19.32 17.11 3.00
C LEU A 224 -18.62 17.66 1.77
N THR A 225 -17.46 18.29 1.92
CA THR A 225 -16.74 18.95 0.81
C THR A 225 -15.23 18.83 0.99
N GLY A 226 -14.51 18.94 -0.14
CA GLY A 226 -13.05 18.87 -0.16
C GLY A 226 -12.52 17.49 -0.54
N ARG A 227 -11.31 17.48 -1.09
CA ARG A 227 -10.66 16.24 -1.53
C ARG A 227 -10.00 15.54 -0.34
N VAL A 228 -10.33 14.27 -0.18
CA VAL A 228 -9.85 13.47 0.94
C VAL A 228 -9.40 12.11 0.43
N ILE A 229 -8.22 11.68 0.83
CA ILE A 229 -7.74 10.30 0.69
C ILE A 229 -7.96 9.61 2.03
N GLY A 230 -8.61 8.46 2.03
CA GLY A 230 -8.79 7.64 3.22
C GLY A 230 -8.21 6.26 3.07
N GLY A 231 -7.79 5.67 4.18
CA GLY A 231 -7.28 4.31 4.19
C GLY A 231 -7.43 3.61 5.52
N THR A 232 -7.47 2.28 5.46
CA THR A 232 -7.54 1.42 6.64
C THR A 232 -6.75 0.13 6.41
N LEU A 233 -6.04 -0.34 7.43
CA LEU A 233 -5.37 -1.64 7.41
C LEU A 233 -6.32 -2.71 7.95
N ALA A 234 -6.65 -3.70 7.13
CA ALA A 234 -7.50 -4.84 7.51
C ALA A 234 -6.71 -5.85 8.37
N TRP A 235 -6.30 -5.42 9.55
CA TRP A 235 -5.46 -6.19 10.47
C TRP A 235 -5.88 -5.99 11.93
N ALA A 236 -6.10 -7.07 12.65
CA ALA A 236 -6.49 -7.04 14.06
C ALA A 236 -5.31 -7.18 15.04
N GLY A 237 -4.08 -7.00 14.57
CA GLY A 237 -2.86 -7.09 15.38
C GLY A 237 -2.14 -5.75 15.52
N ASN A 238 -0.88 -5.82 15.93
CA ASN A 238 -0.02 -4.65 15.98
C ASN A 238 0.16 -4.05 14.58
N TYR A 239 -0.09 -2.77 14.42
CA TYR A 239 0.04 -2.07 13.16
C TYR A 239 0.91 -0.82 13.29
N ARG A 240 1.42 -0.37 12.17
CA ARG A 240 2.11 0.90 12.01
C ARG A 240 1.69 1.57 10.70
N ILE A 241 1.24 2.81 10.80
CA ILE A 241 1.04 3.70 9.67
C ILE A 241 1.93 4.89 9.87
N ALA A 242 2.91 5.08 8.98
CA ALA A 242 3.85 6.19 9.04
C ALA A 242 3.57 7.17 7.90
N LEU A 243 3.59 8.45 8.23
CA LEU A 243 3.50 9.57 7.32
C LEU A 243 4.84 10.31 7.41
N ASP A 244 5.74 10.06 6.48
CA ASP A 244 7.05 10.70 6.38
C ASP A 244 6.91 11.93 5.48
N ASN A 245 6.88 13.11 6.12
CA ASN A 245 6.64 14.39 5.47
C ASN A 245 7.98 15.04 5.13
N ASP A 246 8.34 15.01 3.87
CA ASP A 246 9.61 15.55 3.40
C ASP A 246 9.57 17.05 3.08
N ASN A 247 10.74 17.63 2.85
CA ASN A 247 10.92 19.02 2.49
C ASN A 247 10.60 19.34 1.00
N THR A 248 10.22 18.34 0.22
CA THR A 248 9.76 18.50 -1.18
C THR A 248 8.25 18.58 -1.29
N HIS A 249 7.56 18.85 -0.19
CA HIS A 249 6.10 18.90 -0.09
C HIS A 249 5.40 17.60 -0.51
N THR A 250 5.99 16.45 -0.13
CA THR A 250 5.38 15.13 -0.30
C THR A 250 5.26 14.44 1.04
N THR A 251 4.11 13.85 1.29
CA THR A 251 3.87 12.92 2.39
C THR A 251 4.00 11.50 1.84
N HIS A 252 4.90 10.71 2.39
CA HIS A 252 5.09 9.31 2.06
C HIS A 252 4.36 8.47 3.10
N LEU A 253 3.23 7.89 2.72
CA LEU A 253 2.45 7.01 3.57
C LEU A 253 2.96 5.58 3.43
N PHE A 254 3.23 4.93 4.58
CA PHE A 254 3.56 3.51 4.70
C PHE A 254 2.58 2.88 5.68
N ALA A 255 1.95 1.78 5.30
CA ALA A 255 1.01 1.08 6.17
C ALA A 255 1.31 -0.41 6.20
N GLY A 256 1.30 -1.02 7.38
CA GLY A 256 1.55 -2.44 7.53
C GLY A 256 1.54 -2.93 8.98
N ILE A 257 2.02 -4.14 9.19
CA ILE A 257 2.27 -4.70 10.52
C ILE A 257 3.36 -3.88 11.20
N ASN A 258 3.21 -3.65 12.51
CA ASN A 258 4.22 -2.98 13.30
C ASN A 258 5.44 -3.88 13.46
N GLU A 259 6.56 -3.45 12.91
CA GLU A 259 7.85 -4.16 12.97
C GLU A 259 8.53 -4.03 14.34
N GLU A 260 8.13 -3.08 15.18
CA GLU A 260 8.68 -2.95 16.52
C GLU A 260 8.36 -4.19 17.37
N GLN A 261 9.37 -4.84 17.88
CA GLN A 261 9.28 -6.10 18.64
C GLN A 261 8.78 -7.30 17.79
N SER A 262 8.86 -7.20 16.47
CA SER A 262 8.37 -8.21 15.53
C SER A 262 9.29 -8.28 14.31
N GLN A 263 10.24 -9.21 14.34
CA GLN A 263 10.95 -9.61 13.13
C GLN A 263 10.38 -10.93 12.63
N TYR A 264 10.34 -11.10 11.32
CA TYR A 264 9.87 -12.32 10.71
C TYR A 264 11.02 -13.08 10.05
N THR A 265 11.19 -14.34 10.45
CA THR A 265 12.18 -15.23 9.83
C THR A 265 11.51 -16.03 8.74
N LEU A 266 11.70 -15.60 7.49
CA LEU A 266 11.14 -16.23 6.31
C LEU A 266 11.98 -17.45 5.92
N GLN A 267 11.37 -18.63 5.87
CA GLN A 267 12.04 -19.85 5.45
C GLN A 267 12.19 -19.92 3.93
N PRO A 268 13.20 -20.66 3.39
CA PRO A 268 13.30 -20.89 1.96
C PRO A 268 12.01 -21.46 1.37
N ARG A 269 11.50 -20.82 0.29
CA ARG A 269 10.24 -21.16 -0.41
C ARG A 269 8.95 -20.90 0.38
N GLU A 270 9.03 -20.35 1.56
CA GLU A 270 7.88 -19.81 2.27
C GLU A 270 7.42 -18.51 1.59
N VAL A 271 6.12 -18.25 1.64
CA VAL A 271 5.51 -16.99 1.18
C VAL A 271 4.95 -16.25 2.38
N PHE A 272 5.42 -15.05 2.61
CA PHE A 272 4.85 -14.14 3.60
C PHE A 272 3.90 -13.16 2.89
N THR A 273 2.63 -13.16 3.29
CA THR A 273 1.61 -12.25 2.75
C THR A 273 1.29 -11.20 3.79
N THR A 274 1.40 -9.93 3.41
CA THR A 274 1.05 -8.80 4.28
C THR A 274 -0.48 -8.65 4.38
N PRO A 275 -1.00 -8.04 5.46
CA PRO A 275 -2.40 -7.66 5.54
C PRO A 275 -2.80 -6.72 4.40
N VAL A 276 -4.08 -6.73 4.05
CA VAL A 276 -4.62 -5.79 3.06
C VAL A 276 -4.71 -4.38 3.64
N PHE A 277 -4.21 -3.40 2.89
CA PHE A 277 -4.52 -2.00 3.08
C PHE A 277 -5.55 -1.57 2.04
N ALA A 278 -6.69 -1.08 2.51
CA ALA A 278 -7.79 -0.59 1.68
C ALA A 278 -7.76 0.94 1.66
N PHE A 279 -7.82 1.55 0.48
CA PHE A 279 -7.77 3.01 0.35
C PHE A 279 -8.76 3.53 -0.69
N THR A 280 -9.17 4.77 -0.53
CA THR A 280 -10.18 5.43 -1.36
C THR A 280 -9.89 6.92 -1.48
N PHE A 281 -10.47 7.53 -2.50
CA PHE A 281 -10.50 8.99 -2.70
C PHE A 281 -11.95 9.46 -2.75
N SER A 282 -12.20 10.66 -2.24
CA SER A 282 -13.49 11.35 -2.37
C SER A 282 -13.28 12.86 -2.46
N ASP A 283 -14.10 13.55 -3.21
CA ASP A 283 -14.24 15.00 -3.24
C ASP A 283 -15.44 15.52 -2.42
N GLU A 284 -16.18 14.57 -1.79
CA GLU A 284 -17.30 14.82 -0.88
C GLU A 284 -16.89 14.83 0.61
N GLY A 285 -15.68 15.27 0.91
CA GLY A 285 -15.18 15.37 2.28
C GLY A 285 -15.01 14.03 2.99
N LYS A 286 -14.94 14.08 4.33
CA LYS A 286 -14.78 12.89 5.18
C LYS A 286 -15.92 11.89 5.04
N SER A 287 -17.15 12.38 4.88
CA SER A 287 -18.33 11.52 4.73
C SER A 287 -18.26 10.67 3.46
N GLY A 288 -17.70 11.19 2.36
CA GLY A 288 -17.49 10.41 1.15
C GLY A 288 -16.55 9.24 1.38
N VAL A 289 -15.39 9.48 2.00
CA VAL A 289 -14.44 8.43 2.40
C VAL A 289 -15.11 7.41 3.33
N SER A 290 -15.83 7.87 4.34
CA SER A 290 -16.53 7.00 5.30
C SER A 290 -17.52 6.08 4.61
N ARG A 291 -18.37 6.62 3.72
CA ARG A 291 -19.33 5.82 2.93
C ARG A 291 -18.64 4.78 2.06
N ASN A 292 -17.52 5.14 1.41
CA ASN A 292 -16.76 4.23 0.55
C ASN A 292 -16.20 3.05 1.35
N ILE A 293 -15.57 3.30 2.49
CA ILE A 293 -14.99 2.26 3.36
C ILE A 293 -16.09 1.38 3.96
N HIS A 294 -17.21 1.97 4.41
CA HIS A 294 -18.35 1.21 4.95
C HIS A 294 -19.01 0.33 3.88
N SER A 295 -19.14 0.83 2.63
CA SER A 295 -19.67 0.05 1.51
C SER A 295 -18.77 -1.15 1.21
N TRP A 296 -17.46 -0.91 1.08
CA TRP A 296 -16.48 -1.96 0.88
C TRP A 296 -16.51 -3.01 2.01
N ALA A 297 -16.57 -2.58 3.27
CA ALA A 297 -16.62 -3.50 4.39
C ALA A 297 -17.86 -4.41 4.34
N ARG A 298 -19.04 -3.83 4.06
CA ARG A 298 -20.30 -4.60 3.95
C ARG A 298 -20.31 -5.58 2.78
N LEU A 299 -19.77 -5.16 1.61
CA LEU A 299 -19.85 -5.97 0.39
C LEU A 299 -18.76 -7.05 0.33
N HIS A 300 -17.59 -6.78 0.90
CA HIS A 300 -16.41 -7.60 0.63
C HIS A 300 -15.67 -8.13 1.87
N ARG A 301 -16.03 -7.71 3.10
CA ARG A 301 -15.30 -8.09 4.32
C ARG A 301 -16.15 -8.70 5.42
N LEU A 302 -17.41 -8.33 5.51
CA LEU A 302 -18.31 -8.93 6.49
C LEU A 302 -18.89 -10.23 5.91
N ASN A 303 -18.75 -11.31 6.68
CA ASN A 303 -19.47 -12.56 6.38
C ASN A 303 -20.94 -12.37 6.75
N HIS A 304 -21.83 -12.56 5.80
CA HIS A 304 -23.28 -12.62 6.02
C HIS A 304 -23.73 -14.05 6.24
#